data_9fdadb2efa7d3a876f52364abc4a4864
#
_entry.id   9fdadb2efa7d3a876f52364abc4a4864
#
_cell.length_a   1.000
_cell.length_b   1.000
_cell.length_c   1.000
_cell.angle_alpha   90.00
_cell.angle_beta   90.00
_cell.angle_gamma   90.00
#
_symmetry.space_group_name_H-M   'P 1'
#
loop_
_entity.id
_entity.type
_entity.pdbx_description
1 polymer ?
#
loop_
_entity_poly.entity_id
_entity_poly.type
_entity_poly.pdbx_seq_one_letter_code
_entity_poly.pdbx_strand_id
1 'polypeptide(L)'
;MDILIVFMILLLGVDYASMSGEKKLITKMLKDYKKKGKIGRPVRNVQDTVVVKYGLALIQIMSLDEKNQILTVNVWAKYTWVDEMLIWNPKNFSNVEEVRMPPDKIWTPDIVLYNYADERLIEKRDVMVSVNYIGRIIWMPPAIFKSTCGIDISNFPFDFQSCYLKFGSWTYKGDKLDIQLYENFSEIDIIDYTESNEWLILHKPARRFVLKNMKDNTSQPDLTFFLILKRNSAYHAYLLVVPCVLLSLLTLVIFWLPPESPAKMILGMNIFVAFSLLLRLLAETTPSASTSVPFLGYYYCLNMILITLSTFLSIIVINLYFRCDKRRNLPDWLRKGVNATSKILGMKQVISSASSEKLHLIKSEIKNSRNHIKRQQEKETTESRETIPTPISPRARHKSSKMAMEMQNLSGSSSNYQTRFQYPRQNTDVTDIPYTAHSDIPRNSFNPGYSYEYRYSNAPPPAAPASPLPSSTTKKQTQQKKSNQSAILLEKNLSEIRKALKNLMTKIAEKDRGNRIAKEWRMVAMVLDRLFFWVYFVIVILSGLILLLPRGLPKSMDQILEEYARKYEK
;
A
#
# COMPACT_ATOMS: atom_id res chain seq x y z
N MET A 1 -88.08 -43.89 -4.18
CA MET A 1 -86.63 -44.31 -4.19
C MET A 1 -85.99 -44.06 -5.56
N ASP A 2 -86.78 -44.16 -6.64
CA ASP A 2 -86.27 -44.05 -8.00
C ASP A 2 -85.91 -42.63 -8.49
N ILE A 3 -86.57 -41.59 -7.97
CA ILE A 3 -86.27 -40.18 -8.31
C ILE A 3 -84.91 -39.72 -7.74
N LEU A 4 -84.53 -40.23 -6.57
CA LEU A 4 -83.27 -39.92 -5.91
C LEU A 4 -82.10 -40.55 -6.64
N ILE A 5 -82.27 -41.76 -7.18
CA ILE A 5 -81.25 -42.46 -7.98
C ILE A 5 -81.06 -41.80 -9.33
N VAL A 6 -82.14 -41.34 -9.99
CA VAL A 6 -82.05 -40.61 -11.26
C VAL A 6 -81.38 -39.24 -11.03
N PHE A 7 -81.70 -38.57 -9.92
CA PHE A 7 -81.02 -37.29 -9.59
C PHE A 7 -79.53 -37.47 -9.23
N MET A 8 -79.17 -38.57 -8.54
CA MET A 8 -77.78 -38.92 -8.26
C MET A 8 -77.01 -39.30 -9.52
N ILE A 9 -77.63 -40.02 -10.48
CA ILE A 9 -77.03 -40.33 -11.78
C ILE A 9 -76.90 -39.08 -12.62
N LEU A 10 -77.85 -38.13 -12.55
CA LEU A 10 -77.74 -36.84 -13.21
C LEU A 10 -76.63 -35.91 -12.60
N LEU A 11 -76.50 -35.96 -11.25
CA LEU A 11 -75.41 -35.26 -10.56
C LEU A 11 -74.04 -35.89 -10.80
N LEU A 12 -73.96 -37.23 -10.92
CA LEU A 12 -72.70 -37.93 -11.30
C LEU A 12 -72.35 -37.82 -12.80
N GLY A 13 -73.39 -37.55 -13.63
CA GLY A 13 -73.18 -37.34 -15.09
C GLY A 13 -72.74 -35.92 -15.45
N VAL A 14 -72.88 -34.92 -14.55
CA VAL A 14 -72.52 -33.53 -14.84
C VAL A 14 -71.05 -33.24 -14.77
N ASP A 15 -70.25 -34.06 -14.01
CA ASP A 15 -68.78 -33.88 -13.94
C ASP A 15 -67.97 -34.47 -15.09
N TYR A 16 -68.60 -35.21 -16.04
CA TYR A 16 -67.94 -35.74 -17.22
C TYR A 16 -68.09 -34.86 -18.48
N ALA A 17 -68.76 -33.72 -18.37
CA ALA A 17 -69.03 -32.86 -19.53
C ALA A 17 -68.12 -31.66 -19.58
N SER A 18 -67.15 -31.75 -20.40
CA SER A 18 -66.25 -30.76 -21.07
C SER A 18 -64.86 -30.63 -20.49
N MET A 19 -64.08 -31.69 -20.55
CA MET A 19 -62.62 -31.49 -20.67
C MET A 19 -62.39 -30.66 -21.96
N SER A 20 -61.69 -29.54 -21.81
CA SER A 20 -61.29 -28.74 -22.97
C SER A 20 -60.51 -29.58 -24.00
N GLY A 21 -60.58 -29.21 -25.28
CA GLY A 21 -59.85 -29.92 -26.35
C GLY A 21 -58.37 -30.09 -26.03
N GLU A 22 -57.75 -29.09 -25.38
CA GLU A 22 -56.38 -29.15 -24.87
C GLU A 22 -56.14 -30.26 -23.83
N LYS A 23 -57.00 -30.35 -22.81
CA LYS A 23 -56.88 -31.43 -21.79
C LYS A 23 -57.05 -32.81 -22.38
N LYS A 24 -58.01 -32.98 -23.33
CA LYS A 24 -58.20 -34.25 -24.03
C LYS A 24 -56.95 -34.63 -24.85
N LEU A 25 -56.37 -33.68 -25.55
CA LEU A 25 -55.13 -33.85 -26.33
C LEU A 25 -53.97 -34.26 -25.40
N ILE A 26 -53.68 -33.50 -24.35
CA ILE A 26 -52.58 -33.77 -23.41
C ILE A 26 -52.75 -35.19 -22.78
N THR A 27 -53.95 -35.52 -22.31
CA THR A 27 -54.21 -36.84 -21.71
C THR A 27 -53.96 -37.97 -22.69
N LYS A 28 -54.42 -37.81 -23.96
CA LYS A 28 -54.20 -38.78 -25.01
C LYS A 28 -52.71 -38.94 -25.31
N MET A 29 -52.00 -37.81 -25.52
CA MET A 29 -50.60 -37.82 -25.89
C MET A 29 -49.73 -38.42 -24.79
N LEU A 30 -49.95 -38.08 -23.52
CA LEU A 30 -49.21 -38.65 -22.39
C LEU A 30 -49.47 -40.16 -22.23
N LYS A 31 -50.74 -40.62 -22.47
CA LYS A 31 -51.08 -42.04 -22.45
C LYS A 31 -50.38 -42.81 -23.59
N ASP A 32 -50.36 -42.25 -24.78
CA ASP A 32 -49.72 -42.86 -25.95
C ASP A 32 -48.20 -42.85 -25.84
N TYR A 33 -47.62 -41.78 -25.32
CA TYR A 33 -46.18 -41.65 -25.05
C TYR A 33 -45.72 -42.65 -23.99
N LYS A 34 -46.48 -42.82 -22.92
CA LYS A 34 -46.23 -43.84 -21.87
C LYS A 34 -46.17 -45.26 -22.44
N LYS A 35 -47.04 -45.58 -23.40
CA LYS A 35 -47.04 -46.90 -24.09
C LYS A 35 -45.82 -47.14 -24.97
N LYS A 36 -45.31 -46.04 -25.64
CA LYS A 36 -44.16 -46.12 -26.52
C LYS A 36 -42.83 -46.09 -25.76
N GLY A 37 -42.84 -45.62 -24.48
CA GLY A 37 -41.65 -45.42 -23.65
C GLY A 37 -40.99 -44.09 -23.89
N LYS A 38 -40.40 -43.52 -22.79
CA LYS A 38 -39.70 -42.19 -22.84
C LYS A 38 -38.18 -42.31 -22.91
N ILE A 39 -37.61 -43.51 -22.82
CA ILE A 39 -36.17 -43.69 -22.64
C ILE A 39 -35.44 -43.62 -23.99
N GLY A 40 -36.04 -44.10 -25.07
CA GLY A 40 -35.49 -44.08 -26.41
C GLY A 40 -35.58 -42.71 -27.06
N ARG A 41 -34.70 -42.47 -28.07
CA ARG A 41 -34.75 -41.26 -28.88
C ARG A 41 -36.12 -41.13 -29.60
N PRO A 42 -36.63 -39.89 -29.75
CA PRO A 42 -37.99 -39.68 -30.30
C PRO A 42 -38.03 -39.71 -31.84
N VAL A 43 -37.44 -40.71 -32.42
CA VAL A 43 -37.36 -40.94 -33.87
C VAL A 43 -38.07 -42.25 -34.26
N ARG A 44 -38.62 -42.32 -35.48
CA ARG A 44 -39.25 -43.55 -36.01
C ARG A 44 -38.23 -44.52 -36.56
N ASN A 45 -37.20 -44.00 -37.23
CA ASN A 45 -36.13 -44.83 -37.74
C ASN A 45 -34.89 -44.71 -36.84
N VAL A 46 -34.29 -45.79 -36.42
CA VAL A 46 -33.12 -45.87 -35.54
C VAL A 46 -31.87 -45.20 -36.15
N GLN A 47 -31.82 -45.11 -37.48
CA GLN A 47 -30.70 -44.49 -38.20
C GLN A 47 -30.79 -42.93 -38.17
N ASP A 48 -31.97 -42.36 -37.91
CA ASP A 48 -32.15 -40.93 -37.95
C ASP A 48 -31.45 -40.26 -36.76
N THR A 49 -30.82 -39.13 -37.02
CA THR A 49 -30.13 -38.32 -36.01
C THR A 49 -31.10 -37.29 -35.43
N VAL A 50 -31.22 -37.23 -34.09
CA VAL A 50 -31.97 -36.16 -33.43
C VAL A 50 -31.13 -34.88 -33.45
N VAL A 51 -31.66 -33.87 -34.10
CA VAL A 51 -31.03 -32.52 -34.08
C VAL A 51 -31.59 -31.73 -32.92
N VAL A 52 -30.72 -31.36 -31.97
CA VAL A 52 -31.06 -30.51 -30.83
C VAL A 52 -30.40 -29.16 -31.04
N LYS A 53 -31.21 -28.12 -31.16
CA LYS A 53 -30.70 -26.75 -31.16
C LYS A 53 -30.64 -26.24 -29.72
N TYR A 54 -29.48 -25.80 -29.32
CA TYR A 54 -29.19 -25.35 -27.96
C TYR A 54 -28.62 -23.94 -27.96
N GLY A 55 -29.05 -23.12 -26.99
CA GLY A 55 -28.59 -21.75 -26.78
C GLY A 55 -28.66 -21.35 -25.33
N LEU A 56 -27.98 -20.27 -24.98
CA LEU A 56 -28.00 -19.66 -23.67
C LEU A 56 -28.50 -18.22 -23.76
N ALA A 57 -29.43 -17.86 -22.88
CA ALA A 57 -29.72 -16.47 -22.56
C ALA A 57 -29.16 -16.16 -21.17
N LEU A 58 -28.18 -15.29 -21.09
CA LEU A 58 -27.54 -14.91 -19.85
C LEU A 58 -28.40 -13.88 -19.11
N ILE A 59 -28.75 -14.18 -17.87
CA ILE A 59 -29.52 -13.30 -16.99
C ILE A 59 -28.59 -12.52 -16.08
N GLN A 60 -27.58 -13.21 -15.51
CA GLN A 60 -26.66 -12.58 -14.57
C GLN A 60 -25.37 -13.39 -14.42
N ILE A 61 -24.24 -12.71 -14.31
CA ILE A 61 -23.01 -13.27 -13.77
C ILE A 61 -23.11 -13.15 -12.25
N MET A 62 -23.34 -14.26 -11.55
CA MET A 62 -23.51 -14.26 -10.10
C MET A 62 -22.18 -14.04 -9.38
N SER A 63 -21.14 -14.76 -9.79
CA SER A 63 -19.78 -14.62 -9.25
C SER A 63 -18.74 -15.25 -10.18
N LEU A 64 -17.55 -14.70 -10.14
CA LEU A 64 -16.35 -15.35 -10.64
C LEU A 64 -15.41 -15.52 -9.44
N ASP A 65 -15.34 -16.74 -8.91
CA ASP A 65 -14.47 -17.08 -7.80
C ASP A 65 -13.07 -17.37 -8.34
N GLU A 66 -12.19 -16.39 -8.23
CA GLU A 66 -10.82 -16.50 -8.74
C GLU A 66 -10.01 -17.53 -7.94
N LYS A 67 -10.30 -17.67 -6.66
CA LYS A 67 -9.58 -18.57 -5.77
C LYS A 67 -9.86 -20.04 -6.09
N ASN A 68 -11.13 -20.37 -6.33
CA ASN A 68 -11.56 -21.72 -6.68
C ASN A 68 -11.63 -21.94 -8.20
N GLN A 69 -11.41 -20.88 -9.01
CA GLN A 69 -11.45 -20.90 -10.47
C GLN A 69 -12.83 -21.34 -11.01
N ILE A 70 -13.89 -20.80 -10.41
CA ILE A 70 -15.27 -21.15 -10.72
C ILE A 70 -16.04 -19.93 -11.19
N LEU A 71 -16.61 -20.01 -12.40
CA LEU A 71 -17.60 -19.06 -12.89
C LEU A 71 -19.01 -19.58 -12.57
N THR A 72 -19.81 -18.78 -11.89
CA THR A 72 -21.23 -19.05 -11.61
C THR A 72 -22.10 -18.07 -12.39
N VAL A 73 -22.96 -18.61 -13.26
CA VAL A 73 -23.88 -17.81 -14.08
C VAL A 73 -25.31 -18.28 -13.93
N ASN A 74 -26.24 -17.33 -13.93
CA ASN A 74 -27.67 -17.59 -14.02
C ASN A 74 -28.12 -17.38 -15.47
N VAL A 75 -28.75 -18.38 -16.06
CA VAL A 75 -29.11 -18.41 -17.48
C VAL A 75 -30.48 -19.05 -17.70
N TRP A 76 -31.08 -18.74 -18.83
CA TRP A 76 -32.10 -19.60 -19.43
C TRP A 76 -31.44 -20.47 -20.48
N ALA A 77 -31.52 -21.80 -20.29
CA ALA A 77 -31.05 -22.77 -21.24
C ALA A 77 -32.15 -23.03 -22.29
N LYS A 78 -31.91 -22.61 -23.54
CA LYS A 78 -32.88 -22.71 -24.64
C LYS A 78 -32.65 -23.99 -25.40
N TYR A 79 -33.65 -24.88 -25.41
CA TYR A 79 -33.63 -26.14 -26.18
C TYR A 79 -34.73 -26.13 -27.20
N THR A 80 -34.43 -26.63 -28.39
CA THR A 80 -35.43 -26.95 -29.41
C THR A 80 -35.05 -28.24 -30.14
N TRP A 81 -36.01 -29.16 -30.24
CA TRP A 81 -35.87 -30.42 -31.02
C TRP A 81 -37.22 -30.80 -31.60
N VAL A 82 -37.23 -31.80 -32.46
CA VAL A 82 -38.46 -32.38 -32.99
C VAL A 82 -38.66 -33.78 -32.41
N ASP A 83 -39.86 -34.02 -31.88
CA ASP A 83 -40.30 -35.35 -31.40
C ASP A 83 -41.39 -35.87 -32.31
N GLU A 84 -41.01 -36.86 -33.13
CA GLU A 84 -41.94 -37.47 -34.11
C GLU A 84 -43.10 -38.23 -33.45
N MET A 85 -43.05 -38.48 -32.13
CA MET A 85 -44.10 -39.15 -31.38
C MET A 85 -45.19 -38.19 -30.89
N LEU A 86 -44.92 -36.88 -30.95
CA LEU A 86 -45.79 -35.80 -30.44
C LEU A 86 -46.43 -34.97 -31.56
N ILE A 87 -46.86 -35.62 -32.66
CA ILE A 87 -47.47 -34.95 -33.79
C ILE A 87 -49.00 -35.18 -33.74
N TRP A 88 -49.77 -34.10 -33.97
CA TRP A 88 -51.25 -34.20 -34.03
C TRP A 88 -51.84 -33.27 -35.10
N ASN A 89 -53.10 -33.51 -35.45
CA ASN A 89 -53.87 -32.63 -36.30
C ASN A 89 -54.74 -31.68 -35.43
N PRO A 90 -54.53 -30.35 -35.50
CA PRO A 90 -55.27 -29.39 -34.68
C PRO A 90 -56.77 -29.46 -34.83
N LYS A 91 -57.27 -29.78 -36.04
CA LYS A 91 -58.71 -29.86 -36.33
C LYS A 91 -59.43 -30.88 -35.47
N ASN A 92 -58.71 -31.93 -35.00
CA ASN A 92 -59.32 -32.98 -34.15
C ASN A 92 -59.42 -32.60 -32.70
N PHE A 93 -58.84 -31.46 -32.31
CA PHE A 93 -58.72 -31.01 -30.90
C PHE A 93 -59.00 -29.50 -30.76
N SER A 94 -60.14 -29.06 -31.32
CA SER A 94 -60.61 -27.66 -31.22
C SER A 94 -59.58 -26.64 -31.75
N ASN A 95 -58.82 -26.96 -32.78
CA ASN A 95 -57.76 -26.15 -33.40
C ASN A 95 -56.61 -25.77 -32.43
N VAL A 96 -56.31 -26.63 -31.45
CA VAL A 96 -55.15 -26.46 -30.56
C VAL A 96 -53.85 -26.70 -31.33
N GLU A 97 -53.05 -25.67 -31.52
CA GLU A 97 -51.78 -25.70 -32.24
C GLU A 97 -50.58 -25.92 -31.31
N GLU A 98 -50.69 -25.55 -30.02
CA GLU A 98 -49.61 -25.65 -29.05
C GLU A 98 -50.15 -26.12 -27.70
N VAL A 99 -49.41 -27.01 -27.04
CA VAL A 99 -49.72 -27.49 -25.70
C VAL A 99 -48.49 -27.48 -24.81
N ARG A 100 -48.72 -27.38 -23.49
CA ARG A 100 -47.69 -27.44 -22.47
C ARG A 100 -47.70 -28.76 -21.76
N MET A 101 -46.51 -29.41 -21.67
CA MET A 101 -46.35 -30.72 -21.02
C MET A 101 -45.24 -30.73 -20.01
N PRO A 102 -45.31 -31.57 -18.99
CA PRO A 102 -44.24 -31.72 -18.01
C PRO A 102 -43.04 -32.48 -18.65
N PRO A 103 -41.79 -31.99 -18.44
CA PRO A 103 -40.61 -32.58 -19.07
C PRO A 103 -40.29 -34.00 -18.59
N ASP A 104 -40.75 -34.36 -17.36
CA ASP A 104 -40.56 -35.67 -16.76
C ASP A 104 -41.36 -36.79 -17.46
N LYS A 105 -42.35 -36.45 -18.27
CA LYS A 105 -43.24 -37.41 -18.96
C LYS A 105 -42.84 -37.68 -20.40
N ILE A 106 -41.94 -36.89 -20.96
CA ILE A 106 -41.49 -37.00 -22.34
C ILE A 106 -39.96 -37.22 -22.38
N TRP A 107 -39.44 -37.54 -23.55
CA TRP A 107 -38.00 -37.62 -23.76
C TRP A 107 -37.41 -36.18 -23.76
N THR A 108 -36.30 -36.02 -23.05
CA THR A 108 -35.51 -34.78 -23.04
C THR A 108 -34.06 -35.08 -23.39
N PRO A 109 -33.38 -34.20 -24.15
CA PRO A 109 -31.99 -34.41 -24.50
C PRO A 109 -31.08 -34.34 -23.25
N ASP A 110 -30.07 -35.21 -23.22
CA ASP A 110 -29.10 -35.38 -22.12
C ASP A 110 -27.91 -34.42 -22.24
N ILE A 111 -28.16 -33.17 -22.60
CA ILE A 111 -27.12 -32.15 -22.72
C ILE A 111 -26.67 -31.69 -21.34
N VAL A 112 -25.36 -31.80 -21.10
CA VAL A 112 -24.71 -31.45 -19.85
C VAL A 112 -23.56 -30.50 -20.07
N LEU A 113 -23.18 -29.77 -19.03
CA LEU A 113 -21.99 -28.92 -19.00
C LEU A 113 -20.76 -29.83 -18.77
N TYR A 114 -19.82 -29.90 -19.71
CA TYR A 114 -18.64 -30.76 -19.58
C TYR A 114 -17.62 -30.25 -18.58
N ASN A 115 -17.43 -28.94 -18.49
CA ASN A 115 -16.51 -28.30 -17.55
C ASN A 115 -17.19 -27.82 -16.27
N TYR A 116 -18.11 -28.65 -15.74
CA TYR A 116 -18.81 -28.35 -14.49
C TYR A 116 -17.86 -28.35 -13.28
N ALA A 117 -18.21 -27.52 -12.29
CA ALA A 117 -17.48 -27.34 -11.03
C ALA A 117 -18.39 -27.51 -9.80
N ASP A 118 -19.52 -28.16 -9.97
CA ASP A 118 -20.48 -28.46 -8.88
C ASP A 118 -20.61 -29.99 -8.72
N GLU A 119 -21.07 -30.43 -7.57
CA GLU A 119 -21.40 -31.83 -7.32
C GLU A 119 -22.56 -32.33 -8.21
N ARG A 120 -23.43 -31.42 -8.64
CA ARG A 120 -24.58 -31.71 -9.49
C ARG A 120 -24.24 -31.55 -10.95
N LEU A 121 -24.29 -32.66 -11.69
CA LEU A 121 -24.05 -32.66 -13.12
C LEU A 121 -25.16 -31.95 -13.92
N ILE A 122 -26.40 -31.98 -13.42
CA ILE A 122 -27.58 -31.42 -14.06
C ILE A 122 -28.24 -30.39 -13.14
N GLU A 123 -28.21 -29.15 -13.53
CA GLU A 123 -28.80 -28.02 -12.81
C GLU A 123 -29.96 -27.45 -13.64
N LYS A 124 -31.09 -28.18 -13.64
CA LYS A 124 -32.30 -27.76 -14.38
C LYS A 124 -33.49 -27.69 -13.43
N ARG A 125 -34.32 -26.69 -13.61
CA ARG A 125 -35.61 -26.62 -12.91
C ARG A 125 -36.70 -27.21 -13.78
N ASP A 126 -37.66 -27.84 -13.13
CA ASP A 126 -38.82 -28.43 -13.81
C ASP A 126 -39.76 -27.34 -14.31
N VAL A 127 -39.63 -27.00 -15.59
CA VAL A 127 -40.47 -26.03 -16.30
C VAL A 127 -41.15 -26.76 -17.44
N MET A 128 -42.43 -26.48 -17.65
CA MET A 128 -43.20 -27.08 -18.73
C MET A 128 -42.55 -26.82 -20.08
N VAL A 129 -42.52 -27.84 -20.94
CA VAL A 129 -42.14 -27.72 -22.34
C VAL A 129 -43.31 -27.26 -23.17
N SER A 130 -43.08 -26.46 -24.17
CA SER A 130 -44.05 -26.12 -25.20
C SER A 130 -43.89 -27.07 -26.38
N VAL A 131 -44.97 -27.68 -26.81
CA VAL A 131 -45.02 -28.63 -27.91
C VAL A 131 -45.98 -28.10 -28.95
N ASN A 132 -45.51 -27.95 -30.19
CA ASN A 132 -46.31 -27.55 -31.35
C ASN A 132 -46.87 -28.78 -32.07
N TYR A 133 -47.95 -28.62 -32.81
CA TYR A 133 -48.65 -29.69 -33.56
C TYR A 133 -47.79 -30.48 -34.53
N ILE A 134 -46.66 -29.90 -35.03
CA ILE A 134 -45.66 -30.55 -35.88
C ILE A 134 -44.61 -31.35 -35.11
N GLY A 135 -44.77 -31.50 -33.78
CA GLY A 135 -43.82 -32.17 -32.93
C GLY A 135 -42.60 -31.35 -32.53
N ARG A 136 -42.54 -30.04 -32.87
CA ARG A 136 -41.45 -29.17 -32.43
C ARG A 136 -41.63 -28.84 -30.93
N ILE A 137 -40.60 -29.10 -30.16
CA ILE A 137 -40.55 -28.83 -28.73
C ILE A 137 -39.65 -27.62 -28.48
N ILE A 138 -40.10 -26.71 -27.65
CA ILE A 138 -39.34 -25.60 -27.12
C ILE A 138 -39.33 -25.73 -25.59
N TRP A 139 -38.14 -25.71 -25.00
CA TRP A 139 -37.95 -25.84 -23.58
C TRP A 139 -36.92 -24.81 -23.09
N MET A 140 -37.29 -24.00 -22.12
CA MET A 140 -36.46 -22.89 -21.62
C MET A 140 -36.36 -22.95 -20.07
N PRO A 141 -35.71 -23.95 -19.48
CA PRO A 141 -35.55 -24.00 -18.03
C PRO A 141 -34.53 -22.97 -17.57
N PRO A 142 -34.81 -22.24 -16.46
CA PRO A 142 -33.80 -21.47 -15.77
C PRO A 142 -32.80 -22.41 -15.11
N ALA A 143 -31.52 -22.07 -15.21
CA ALA A 143 -30.43 -22.88 -14.66
C ALA A 143 -29.32 -21.99 -14.08
N ILE A 144 -28.67 -22.49 -13.05
CA ILE A 144 -27.44 -21.92 -12.53
C ILE A 144 -26.32 -22.88 -12.89
N PHE A 145 -25.38 -22.42 -13.72
CA PHE A 145 -24.21 -23.19 -14.09
C PHE A 145 -22.98 -22.72 -13.37
N LYS A 146 -22.24 -23.67 -12.80
CA LYS A 146 -20.91 -23.47 -12.23
C LYS A 146 -19.90 -24.18 -13.13
N SER A 147 -19.07 -23.41 -13.77
CA SER A 147 -18.05 -23.92 -14.71
C SER A 147 -16.65 -23.61 -14.22
N THR A 148 -15.71 -24.50 -14.50
CA THR A 148 -14.29 -24.23 -14.28
C THR A 148 -13.80 -23.17 -15.26
N CYS A 149 -13.07 -22.19 -14.74
CA CYS A 149 -12.48 -21.09 -15.52
C CYS A 149 -11.04 -20.88 -15.11
N GLY A 150 -10.10 -21.03 -16.02
CA GLY A 150 -8.69 -20.72 -15.77
C GLY A 150 -8.49 -19.21 -15.63
N ILE A 151 -7.99 -18.77 -14.48
CA ILE A 151 -7.84 -17.35 -14.14
C ILE A 151 -6.41 -16.91 -14.37
N ASP A 152 -6.21 -15.78 -15.07
CA ASP A 152 -4.94 -15.10 -15.23
C ASP A 152 -4.94 -13.78 -14.46
N ILE A 153 -4.19 -13.76 -13.36
CA ILE A 153 -4.05 -12.61 -12.48
C ILE A 153 -2.83 -11.72 -12.76
N SER A 154 -2.09 -11.97 -13.84
CA SER A 154 -0.85 -11.25 -14.16
C SER A 154 -1.03 -9.75 -14.15
N ASN A 155 -2.15 -9.24 -14.66
CA ASN A 155 -2.45 -7.81 -14.74
C ASN A 155 -3.44 -7.31 -13.69
N PHE A 156 -3.73 -8.09 -12.65
CA PHE A 156 -4.64 -7.67 -11.58
C PHE A 156 -4.23 -6.29 -11.00
N PRO A 157 -5.17 -5.36 -10.79
CA PRO A 157 -6.64 -5.44 -10.96
C PRO A 157 -7.17 -4.98 -12.34
N PHE A 158 -6.33 -4.82 -13.35
CA PHE A 158 -6.69 -4.40 -14.71
C PHE A 158 -6.73 -5.58 -15.68
N ASP A 159 -7.24 -6.72 -15.21
CA ASP A 159 -7.20 -8.00 -15.90
C ASP A 159 -8.44 -8.25 -16.76
N PHE A 160 -8.24 -9.16 -17.72
CA PHE A 160 -9.28 -9.71 -18.55
C PHE A 160 -9.32 -11.21 -18.32
N GLN A 161 -10.53 -11.76 -18.14
CA GLN A 161 -10.72 -13.18 -17.92
C GLN A 161 -11.47 -13.80 -19.08
N SER A 162 -11.05 -15.00 -19.50
CA SER A 162 -11.69 -15.75 -20.59
C SER A 162 -12.22 -17.05 -20.05
N CYS A 163 -13.51 -17.06 -19.74
CA CYS A 163 -14.23 -18.24 -19.27
C CYS A 163 -15.04 -18.85 -20.41
N TYR A 164 -15.37 -20.12 -20.31
CA TYR A 164 -16.23 -20.79 -21.27
C TYR A 164 -17.15 -21.79 -20.58
N LEU A 165 -18.29 -22.06 -21.21
CA LEU A 165 -19.22 -23.11 -20.86
C LEU A 165 -19.33 -24.07 -22.05
N LYS A 166 -18.94 -25.34 -21.84
CA LYS A 166 -18.90 -26.35 -22.89
C LYS A 166 -20.01 -27.37 -22.70
N PHE A 167 -20.93 -27.45 -23.63
CA PHE A 167 -22.10 -28.35 -23.60
C PHE A 167 -22.03 -29.40 -24.65
N GLY A 168 -22.49 -30.61 -24.32
CA GLY A 168 -22.63 -31.71 -25.23
C GLY A 168 -23.50 -32.81 -24.64
N SER A 169 -23.89 -33.80 -25.49
CA SER A 169 -24.59 -34.99 -25.01
C SER A 169 -23.63 -35.89 -24.23
N TRP A 170 -24.08 -36.37 -23.07
CA TRP A 170 -23.27 -37.27 -22.25
C TRP A 170 -23.23 -38.71 -22.81
N THR A 171 -24.37 -39.18 -23.34
CA THR A 171 -24.52 -40.58 -23.72
C THR A 171 -24.50 -40.82 -25.24
N TYR A 172 -24.94 -39.84 -26.05
CA TYR A 172 -25.10 -40.02 -27.50
C TYR A 172 -23.90 -39.43 -28.26
N LYS A 173 -23.44 -40.19 -29.24
CA LYS A 173 -22.47 -39.74 -30.26
C LYS A 173 -23.19 -38.88 -31.32
N GLY A 174 -22.44 -38.15 -32.14
CA GLY A 174 -22.96 -37.24 -33.13
C GLY A 174 -23.77 -37.87 -34.25
N ASP A 175 -23.60 -39.19 -34.49
CA ASP A 175 -24.43 -39.98 -35.42
C ASP A 175 -25.86 -40.20 -34.89
N LYS A 176 -26.08 -40.12 -33.61
CA LYS A 176 -27.38 -40.31 -32.95
C LYS A 176 -28.01 -39.03 -32.45
N LEU A 177 -27.21 -38.11 -31.95
CA LEU A 177 -27.66 -36.79 -31.48
C LEU A 177 -26.67 -35.72 -31.95
N ASP A 178 -27.15 -34.82 -32.80
CA ASP A 178 -26.39 -33.65 -33.24
C ASP A 178 -26.84 -32.40 -32.49
N ILE A 179 -25.86 -31.69 -31.89
CA ILE A 179 -26.13 -30.44 -31.19
C ILE A 179 -25.73 -29.27 -32.10
N GLN A 180 -26.65 -28.34 -32.30
CA GLN A 180 -26.48 -27.13 -33.10
C GLN A 180 -26.83 -25.88 -32.33
N LEU A 181 -26.34 -24.73 -32.81
CA LEU A 181 -26.68 -23.45 -32.21
C LEU A 181 -28.17 -23.12 -32.37
N TYR A 182 -28.80 -22.59 -31.34
CA TYR A 182 -30.18 -22.13 -31.36
C TYR A 182 -30.33 -21.00 -32.38
N GLU A 183 -31.24 -21.17 -33.32
CA GLU A 183 -31.53 -20.20 -34.42
C GLU A 183 -30.28 -19.67 -35.15
N ASN A 184 -29.18 -20.43 -35.16
CA ASN A 184 -27.87 -20.05 -35.72
C ASN A 184 -27.23 -18.79 -35.10
N PHE A 185 -27.65 -18.39 -33.91
CA PHE A 185 -26.99 -17.31 -33.17
C PHE A 185 -25.57 -17.70 -32.82
N SER A 186 -24.61 -16.86 -33.25
CA SER A 186 -23.18 -17.06 -32.95
C SER A 186 -22.74 -16.47 -31.64
N GLU A 187 -23.69 -15.99 -30.82
CA GLU A 187 -23.43 -15.31 -29.55
C GLU A 187 -24.42 -15.76 -28.46
N ILE A 188 -24.06 -15.52 -27.20
CA ILE A 188 -24.94 -15.66 -26.04
C ILE A 188 -25.96 -14.51 -26.08
N ASP A 189 -27.24 -14.84 -25.89
CA ASP A 189 -28.29 -13.84 -25.76
C ASP A 189 -28.17 -13.09 -24.41
N ILE A 190 -28.26 -11.77 -24.46
CA ILE A 190 -28.16 -10.88 -23.29
C ILE A 190 -29.32 -9.86 -23.18
N ILE A 191 -30.47 -10.14 -23.83
CA ILE A 191 -31.61 -9.22 -23.83
C ILE A 191 -32.07 -8.91 -22.40
N ASP A 192 -32.12 -9.92 -21.54
CA ASP A 192 -32.56 -9.79 -20.15
C ASP A 192 -31.39 -9.78 -19.15
N TYR A 193 -30.18 -9.39 -19.62
CA TYR A 193 -28.99 -9.38 -18.78
C TYR A 193 -29.00 -8.25 -17.76
N THR A 194 -28.83 -8.61 -16.48
CA THR A 194 -28.56 -7.66 -15.41
C THR A 194 -27.06 -7.44 -15.29
N GLU A 195 -26.62 -6.20 -15.47
CA GLU A 195 -25.20 -5.84 -15.45
C GLU A 195 -24.55 -6.17 -14.11
N SER A 196 -23.35 -6.75 -14.18
CA SER A 196 -22.53 -7.03 -13.00
C SER A 196 -21.73 -5.79 -12.61
N ASN A 197 -21.66 -5.49 -11.31
CA ASN A 197 -20.84 -4.40 -10.78
C ASN A 197 -19.34 -4.68 -10.88
N GLU A 198 -18.94 -5.95 -10.91
CA GLU A 198 -17.53 -6.37 -10.93
C GLU A 198 -17.01 -6.66 -12.34
N TRP A 199 -17.87 -7.15 -13.24
CA TRP A 199 -17.45 -7.68 -14.52
C TRP A 199 -18.23 -7.09 -15.68
N LEU A 200 -17.50 -6.51 -16.63
CA LEU A 200 -18.04 -6.04 -17.92
C LEU A 200 -17.83 -7.12 -18.98
N ILE A 201 -18.90 -7.52 -19.67
CA ILE A 201 -18.83 -8.45 -20.79
C ILE A 201 -18.30 -7.69 -22.02
N LEU A 202 -17.15 -8.10 -22.53
CA LEU A 202 -16.59 -7.54 -23.76
C LEU A 202 -17.08 -8.33 -24.99
N HIS A 203 -16.96 -9.65 -24.92
CA HIS A 203 -17.35 -10.55 -26.01
C HIS A 203 -17.98 -11.81 -25.43
N LYS A 204 -18.92 -12.39 -26.20
CA LYS A 204 -19.74 -13.53 -25.76
C LYS A 204 -20.03 -14.53 -26.89
N PRO A 205 -19.03 -14.93 -27.71
CA PRO A 205 -19.29 -15.77 -28.85
C PRO A 205 -19.67 -17.20 -28.48
N ALA A 206 -20.50 -17.80 -29.32
CA ALA A 206 -20.85 -19.21 -29.27
C ALA A 206 -20.27 -19.92 -30.51
N ARG A 207 -19.63 -21.06 -30.31
CA ARG A 207 -19.03 -21.86 -31.40
C ARG A 207 -19.37 -23.32 -31.22
N ARG A 208 -19.59 -23.98 -32.36
CA ARG A 208 -19.76 -25.43 -32.44
C ARG A 208 -18.44 -26.07 -32.85
N PHE A 209 -17.97 -27.02 -32.06
CA PHE A 209 -16.81 -27.83 -32.35
C PHE A 209 -17.25 -29.27 -32.58
N VAL A 210 -16.53 -30.00 -33.44
CA VAL A 210 -16.79 -31.40 -33.70
C VAL A 210 -15.48 -32.16 -33.53
N LEU A 211 -15.37 -32.85 -32.41
CA LEU A 211 -14.25 -33.76 -32.17
C LEU A 211 -14.45 -35.04 -32.93
N LYS A 212 -13.56 -35.35 -33.87
CA LYS A 212 -13.54 -36.63 -34.57
C LYS A 212 -12.57 -37.57 -33.85
N ASN A 213 -13.10 -38.63 -33.27
CA ASN A 213 -12.26 -39.66 -32.70
C ASN A 213 -11.68 -40.52 -33.84
N MET A 214 -10.37 -40.42 -34.10
CA MET A 214 -9.70 -41.12 -35.16
C MET A 214 -9.76 -42.64 -35.05
N LYS A 215 -9.94 -43.18 -33.82
CA LYS A 215 -9.99 -44.63 -33.60
C LYS A 215 -11.32 -45.25 -34.02
N ASP A 216 -12.42 -44.57 -33.75
CA ASP A 216 -13.77 -45.13 -33.96
C ASP A 216 -14.53 -44.44 -35.08
N ASN A 217 -13.91 -43.50 -35.81
CA ASN A 217 -14.54 -42.63 -36.81
C ASN A 217 -15.86 -41.99 -36.33
N THR A 218 -15.99 -41.80 -35.00
CA THR A 218 -17.17 -41.23 -34.39
C THR A 218 -16.93 -39.73 -34.15
N SER A 219 -17.94 -38.93 -34.44
CA SER A 219 -17.93 -37.49 -34.14
C SER A 219 -18.65 -37.23 -32.85
N GLN A 220 -18.10 -36.30 -32.03
CA GLN A 220 -18.75 -35.80 -30.83
C GLN A 220 -18.87 -34.29 -30.97
N PRO A 221 -20.04 -33.79 -31.34
CA PRO A 221 -20.30 -32.36 -31.44
C PRO A 221 -20.48 -31.77 -30.06
N ASP A 222 -19.86 -30.60 -29.84
CA ASP A 222 -20.08 -29.79 -28.64
C ASP A 222 -20.33 -28.33 -29.01
N LEU A 223 -20.99 -27.62 -28.09
CA LEU A 223 -21.20 -26.18 -28.17
C LEU A 223 -20.46 -25.52 -27.04
N THR A 224 -19.59 -24.60 -27.38
CA THR A 224 -18.82 -23.83 -26.39
C THR A 224 -19.22 -22.36 -26.48
N PHE A 225 -19.66 -21.85 -25.33
CA PHE A 225 -20.05 -20.46 -25.14
C PHE A 225 -18.93 -19.77 -24.38
N PHE A 226 -18.30 -18.77 -24.98
CA PHE A 226 -17.23 -18.01 -24.36
C PHE A 226 -17.78 -16.75 -23.71
N LEU A 227 -17.21 -16.37 -22.56
CA LEU A 227 -17.45 -15.12 -21.87
C LEU A 227 -16.11 -14.45 -21.63
N ILE A 228 -15.88 -13.35 -22.34
CA ILE A 228 -14.68 -12.52 -22.17
C ILE A 228 -15.05 -11.34 -21.31
N LEU A 229 -14.51 -11.35 -20.11
CA LEU A 229 -14.86 -10.44 -19.04
C LEU A 229 -13.72 -9.49 -18.77
N LYS A 230 -14.01 -8.23 -18.58
CA LYS A 230 -13.10 -7.20 -18.09
C LYS A 230 -13.50 -6.84 -16.66
N ARG A 231 -12.53 -6.86 -15.76
CA ARG A 231 -12.78 -6.44 -14.37
C ARG A 231 -13.07 -4.94 -14.29
N ASN A 232 -14.05 -4.56 -13.49
CA ASN A 232 -14.25 -3.19 -13.06
C ASN A 232 -13.24 -2.89 -11.94
N SER A 233 -12.10 -2.33 -12.35
CA SER A 233 -10.94 -2.16 -11.46
C SER A 233 -11.07 -1.01 -10.46
N ALA A 234 -12.10 -0.17 -10.55
CA ALA A 234 -12.20 1.07 -9.77
C ALA A 234 -12.09 0.83 -8.26
N TYR A 235 -12.83 -0.14 -7.72
CA TYR A 235 -12.80 -0.49 -6.30
C TYR A 235 -11.42 -0.99 -5.86
N HIS A 236 -10.86 -1.94 -6.59
CA HIS A 236 -9.55 -2.53 -6.27
C HIS A 236 -8.40 -1.53 -6.46
N ALA A 237 -8.48 -0.67 -7.48
CA ALA A 237 -7.52 0.39 -7.69
C ALA A 237 -7.52 1.39 -6.52
N TYR A 238 -8.70 1.80 -6.06
CA TYR A 238 -8.82 2.69 -4.91
C TYR A 238 -8.30 2.04 -3.62
N LEU A 239 -8.61 0.78 -3.38
CA LEU A 239 -8.25 0.09 -2.13
C LEU A 239 -6.78 -0.33 -2.08
N LEU A 240 -6.19 -0.74 -3.21
CA LEU A 240 -4.83 -1.30 -3.27
C LEU A 240 -3.82 -0.32 -3.88
N VAL A 241 -4.13 0.29 -5.04
CA VAL A 241 -3.15 1.09 -5.77
C VAL A 241 -2.94 2.45 -5.11
N VAL A 242 -4.01 3.16 -4.72
CA VAL A 242 -3.90 4.50 -4.14
C VAL A 242 -3.11 4.50 -2.82
N PRO A 243 -3.39 3.64 -1.82
CA PRO A 243 -2.60 3.61 -0.59
C PRO A 243 -1.14 3.25 -0.85
N CYS A 244 -0.88 2.35 -1.80
CA CYS A 244 0.48 1.96 -2.16
C CYS A 244 1.29 3.13 -2.74
N VAL A 245 0.69 3.92 -3.65
CA VAL A 245 1.32 5.12 -4.20
C VAL A 245 1.58 6.17 -3.11
N LEU A 246 0.61 6.41 -2.22
CA LEU A 246 0.78 7.33 -1.10
C LEU A 246 1.89 6.90 -0.15
N LEU A 247 1.97 5.62 0.20
CA LEU A 247 3.06 5.08 1.02
C LEU A 247 4.41 5.19 0.31
N SER A 248 4.46 4.96 -1.01
CA SER A 248 5.69 5.15 -1.80
C SER A 248 6.18 6.60 -1.78
N LEU A 249 5.27 7.57 -1.85
CA LEU A 249 5.60 8.99 -1.70
C LEU A 249 6.03 9.32 -0.26
N LEU A 250 5.40 8.70 0.75
CA LEU A 250 5.78 8.90 2.14
C LEU A 250 7.20 8.41 2.45
N THR A 251 7.71 7.40 1.72
CA THR A 251 9.10 6.96 1.87
C THR A 251 10.12 8.04 1.55
N LEU A 252 9.80 8.99 0.67
CA LEU A 252 10.67 10.11 0.36
C LEU A 252 10.87 11.04 1.56
N VAL A 253 9.87 11.14 2.44
CA VAL A 253 9.94 11.97 3.65
C VAL A 253 11.02 11.48 4.61
N ILE A 254 11.37 10.17 4.59
CA ILE A 254 12.45 9.61 5.42
C ILE A 254 13.77 10.38 5.18
N PHE A 255 14.10 10.70 3.94
CA PHE A 255 15.32 11.45 3.59
C PHE A 255 15.19 12.96 3.82
N TRP A 256 13.96 13.47 3.99
CA TRP A 256 13.72 14.88 4.31
C TRP A 256 13.93 15.17 5.80
N LEU A 257 13.66 14.18 6.66
CA LEU A 257 13.83 14.30 8.11
C LEU A 257 15.30 14.51 8.50
N PRO A 258 15.58 15.43 9.44
CA PRO A 258 16.95 15.66 9.90
C PRO A 258 17.52 14.40 10.58
N PRO A 259 18.83 14.13 10.43
CA PRO A 259 19.48 12.94 11.00
C PRO A 259 19.44 12.87 12.55
N GLU A 260 19.18 13.99 13.22
CA GLU A 260 19.07 14.08 14.70
C GLU A 260 17.77 13.47 15.23
N SER A 261 16.74 13.36 14.37
CA SER A 261 15.41 12.91 14.78
C SER A 261 15.32 11.39 14.85
N PRO A 262 14.97 10.79 16.01
CA PRO A 262 14.70 9.35 16.12
C PRO A 262 13.47 8.94 15.29
N ALA A 263 12.59 9.89 14.96
CA ALA A 263 11.39 9.65 14.14
C ALA A 263 11.73 9.12 12.76
N LYS A 264 12.93 9.37 12.22
CA LYS A 264 13.39 8.86 10.91
C LYS A 264 13.35 7.32 10.84
N MET A 265 13.83 6.65 11.88
CA MET A 265 13.82 5.18 11.96
C MET A 265 12.42 4.62 12.21
N ILE A 266 11.66 5.27 13.09
CA ILE A 266 10.29 4.88 13.43
C ILE A 266 9.39 4.99 12.19
N LEU A 267 9.53 6.06 11.42
CA LEU A 267 8.78 6.24 10.17
C LEU A 267 9.09 5.12 9.17
N GLY A 268 10.37 4.79 8.96
CA GLY A 268 10.77 3.70 8.06
C GLY A 268 10.17 2.35 8.45
N MET A 269 10.21 2.00 9.74
CA MET A 269 9.61 0.77 10.26
C MET A 269 8.09 0.74 10.09
N ASN A 270 7.40 1.86 10.37
CA ASN A 270 5.95 1.93 10.21
C ASN A 270 5.51 1.80 8.75
N ILE A 271 6.24 2.40 7.81
CA ILE A 271 5.97 2.27 6.37
C ILE A 271 6.21 0.82 5.94
N PHE A 272 7.26 0.16 6.41
CA PHE A 272 7.52 -1.26 6.12
C PHE A 272 6.36 -2.15 6.59
N VAL A 273 5.87 -1.95 7.81
CA VAL A 273 4.71 -2.68 8.34
C VAL A 273 3.46 -2.40 7.50
N ALA A 274 3.21 -1.14 7.12
CA ALA A 274 2.07 -0.79 6.27
C ALA A 274 2.12 -1.50 4.90
N PHE A 275 3.28 -1.55 4.25
CA PHE A 275 3.44 -2.31 2.99
C PHE A 275 3.26 -3.82 3.19
N SER A 276 3.72 -4.38 4.30
CA SER A 276 3.51 -5.81 4.58
C SER A 276 2.04 -6.15 4.78
N LEU A 277 1.25 -5.25 5.39
CA LEU A 277 -0.20 -5.40 5.51
C LEU A 277 -0.90 -5.30 4.16
N LEU A 278 -0.49 -4.36 3.29
CA LEU A 278 -1.02 -4.27 1.92
C LEU A 278 -0.68 -5.52 1.08
N LEU A 279 0.52 -6.06 1.23
CA LEU A 279 0.91 -7.31 0.56
C LEU A 279 0.05 -8.48 1.04
N ARG A 280 -0.24 -8.55 2.34
CA ARG A 280 -1.15 -9.55 2.90
C ARG A 280 -2.57 -9.39 2.33
N LEU A 281 -3.10 -8.17 2.27
CA LEU A 281 -4.41 -7.89 1.68
C LEU A 281 -4.45 -8.32 0.20
N LEU A 282 -3.40 -8.06 -0.57
CA LEU A 282 -3.28 -8.52 -1.95
C LEU A 282 -3.30 -10.06 -2.03
N ALA A 283 -2.57 -10.74 -1.14
CA ALA A 283 -2.54 -12.20 -1.09
C ALA A 283 -3.90 -12.82 -0.72
N GLU A 284 -4.70 -12.14 0.08
CA GLU A 284 -6.07 -12.59 0.43
C GLU A 284 -7.05 -12.42 -0.74
N THR A 285 -6.84 -11.43 -1.61
CA THR A 285 -7.70 -11.15 -2.78
C THR A 285 -7.31 -11.93 -4.03
N THR A 286 -6.13 -12.55 -4.07
CA THR A 286 -5.63 -13.29 -5.25
C THR A 286 -5.53 -14.79 -4.97
N PRO A 287 -5.77 -15.65 -5.99
CA PRO A 287 -5.68 -17.10 -5.82
C PRO A 287 -4.23 -17.56 -5.57
N SER A 288 -4.05 -18.40 -4.56
CA SER A 288 -2.74 -18.99 -4.22
C SER A 288 -2.24 -20.02 -5.24
N ALA A 289 -3.15 -20.57 -6.04
CA ALA A 289 -2.85 -21.61 -7.03
C ALA A 289 -2.57 -21.06 -8.45
N SER A 290 -2.44 -19.75 -8.60
CA SER A 290 -2.12 -19.15 -9.89
C SER A 290 -0.67 -19.42 -10.30
N THR A 291 -0.44 -19.73 -11.56
CA THR A 291 0.90 -19.88 -12.15
C THR A 291 1.61 -18.53 -12.34
N SER A 292 0.87 -17.42 -12.26
CA SER A 292 1.38 -16.07 -12.45
C SER A 292 1.24 -15.25 -11.17
N VAL A 293 2.24 -14.42 -10.88
CA VAL A 293 2.20 -13.47 -9.77
C VAL A 293 1.64 -12.14 -10.28
N PRO A 294 0.70 -11.51 -9.58
CA PRO A 294 0.18 -10.20 -9.96
C PRO A 294 1.31 -9.18 -10.07
N PHE A 295 1.29 -8.36 -11.12
CA PHE A 295 2.28 -7.31 -11.30
C PHE A 295 2.31 -6.33 -10.11
N LEU A 296 1.15 -6.05 -9.52
CA LEU A 296 1.03 -5.25 -8.31
C LEU A 296 1.82 -5.85 -7.13
N GLY A 297 1.90 -7.19 -7.04
CA GLY A 297 2.72 -7.90 -6.05
C GLY A 297 4.21 -7.64 -6.23
N TYR A 298 4.71 -7.67 -7.48
CA TYR A 298 6.11 -7.31 -7.77
C TYR A 298 6.40 -5.86 -7.37
N TYR A 299 5.48 -4.94 -7.64
CA TYR A 299 5.61 -3.54 -7.23
C TYR A 299 5.68 -3.40 -5.70
N TYR A 300 4.86 -4.12 -4.96
CA TYR A 300 4.90 -4.11 -3.49
C TYR A 300 6.22 -4.67 -2.95
N CYS A 301 6.69 -5.80 -3.48
CA CYS A 301 7.97 -6.38 -3.10
C CYS A 301 9.14 -5.44 -3.40
N LEU A 302 9.15 -4.79 -4.57
CA LEU A 302 10.16 -3.80 -4.92
C LEU A 302 10.17 -2.64 -3.91
N ASN A 303 9.01 -2.09 -3.57
CA ASN A 303 8.94 -1.01 -2.59
C ASN A 303 9.41 -1.46 -1.19
N MET A 304 9.10 -2.68 -0.75
CA MET A 304 9.60 -3.23 0.52
C MET A 304 11.13 -3.32 0.52
N ILE A 305 11.74 -3.78 -0.57
CA ILE A 305 13.20 -3.80 -0.73
C ILE A 305 13.76 -2.37 -0.70
N LEU A 306 13.14 -1.44 -1.38
CA LEU A 306 13.55 -0.04 -1.39
C LEU A 306 13.44 0.61 0.00
N ILE A 307 12.40 0.30 0.78
CA ILE A 307 12.25 0.80 2.15
C ILE A 307 13.33 0.24 3.06
N THR A 308 13.62 -1.06 2.97
CA THR A 308 14.71 -1.67 3.75
C THR A 308 16.06 -1.06 3.41
N LEU A 309 16.32 -0.81 2.12
CA LEU A 309 17.52 -0.14 1.66
C LEU A 309 17.57 1.31 2.19
N SER A 310 16.46 2.06 2.12
CA SER A 310 16.38 3.45 2.60
C SER A 310 16.63 3.55 4.11
N THR A 311 16.09 2.61 4.90
CA THR A 311 16.35 2.56 6.34
C THR A 311 17.81 2.24 6.65
N PHE A 312 18.41 1.29 5.91
CA PHE A 312 19.84 0.98 6.03
C PHE A 312 20.74 2.19 5.69
N LEU A 313 20.44 2.89 4.56
CA LEU A 313 21.15 4.11 4.20
C LEU A 313 20.97 5.21 5.25
N SER A 314 19.79 5.32 5.83
CA SER A 314 19.51 6.26 6.92
C SER A 314 20.34 5.96 8.17
N ILE A 315 20.55 4.67 8.52
CA ILE A 315 21.44 4.28 9.62
C ILE A 315 22.88 4.73 9.34
N ILE A 316 23.35 4.56 8.10
CA ILE A 316 24.70 5.01 7.70
C ILE A 316 24.81 6.53 7.88
N VAL A 317 23.83 7.30 7.40
CA VAL A 317 23.80 8.77 7.54
C VAL A 317 23.80 9.18 9.01
N ILE A 318 22.97 8.56 9.85
CA ILE A 318 22.93 8.81 11.30
C ILE A 318 24.28 8.50 11.94
N ASN A 319 24.90 7.36 11.60
CA ASN A 319 26.20 6.96 12.12
C ASN A 319 27.31 7.97 11.72
N LEU A 320 27.29 8.45 10.46
CA LEU A 320 28.20 9.50 10.00
C LEU A 320 27.96 10.82 10.74
N TYR A 321 26.70 11.18 10.96
CA TYR A 321 26.32 12.41 11.64
C TYR A 321 26.83 12.44 13.09
N PHE A 322 26.69 11.33 13.84
CA PHE A 322 27.14 11.19 15.23
C PHE A 322 28.60 10.80 15.38
N ARG A 323 29.34 10.55 14.28
CA ARG A 323 30.76 10.18 14.31
C ARG A 323 31.68 11.33 14.76
N CYS A 324 31.13 12.52 14.97
CA CYS A 324 31.87 13.72 15.38
C CYS A 324 32.71 13.55 16.66
N ASP A 325 32.44 12.55 17.49
CA ASP A 325 33.18 12.33 18.74
C ASP A 325 34.59 11.69 18.55
N LYS A 326 34.92 11.18 17.38
CA LYS A 326 36.16 10.40 17.14
C LYS A 326 37.28 11.20 16.46
N ARG A 327 37.39 12.50 16.60
CA ARG A 327 38.53 13.36 16.20
C ARG A 327 39.29 12.95 14.90
N ARG A 328 38.71 12.13 14.01
CA ARG A 328 39.31 11.71 12.74
C ARG A 328 39.00 12.72 11.66
N ASN A 329 40.05 13.23 11.02
CA ASN A 329 39.92 14.14 9.88
C ASN A 329 39.18 13.43 8.72
N LEU A 330 38.42 14.19 7.95
CA LEU A 330 37.75 13.71 6.76
C LEU A 330 38.78 13.35 5.68
N PRO A 331 38.71 12.15 5.04
CA PRO A 331 39.57 11.76 3.94
C PRO A 331 39.40 12.75 2.77
N ASP A 332 40.50 13.11 2.09
CA ASP A 332 40.49 14.13 1.02
C ASP A 332 39.66 13.72 -0.21
N TRP A 333 39.61 12.43 -0.52
CA TRP A 333 38.75 11.92 -1.61
C TRP A 333 37.26 12.13 -1.29
N LEU A 334 36.83 11.90 -0.04
CA LEU A 334 35.45 12.10 0.40
C LEU A 334 35.12 13.60 0.42
N ARG A 335 36.06 14.44 0.85
CA ARG A 335 35.88 15.90 0.82
C ARG A 335 35.67 16.41 -0.60
N LYS A 336 36.48 15.95 -1.59
CA LYS A 336 36.31 16.31 -2.99
C LYS A 336 34.96 15.84 -3.55
N GLY A 337 34.57 14.57 -3.27
CA GLY A 337 33.28 14.02 -3.68
C GLY A 337 32.09 14.81 -3.12
N VAL A 338 32.09 15.09 -1.82
CA VAL A 338 31.01 15.85 -1.17
C VAL A 338 30.92 17.28 -1.70
N ASN A 339 32.05 17.92 -1.97
CA ASN A 339 32.05 19.28 -2.58
C ASN A 339 31.50 19.27 -4.00
N ALA A 340 31.80 18.25 -4.81
CA ALA A 340 31.25 18.11 -6.16
C ALA A 340 29.72 17.87 -6.12
N THR A 341 29.24 16.92 -5.28
CA THR A 341 27.82 16.65 -5.12
C THR A 341 27.05 17.80 -4.50
N SER A 342 27.62 18.52 -3.54
CA SER A 342 27.05 19.73 -2.94
C SER A 342 26.82 20.83 -3.99
N LYS A 343 27.73 21.00 -4.94
CA LYS A 343 27.57 21.96 -6.05
C LYS A 343 26.43 21.56 -6.98
N ILE A 344 26.34 20.27 -7.35
CA ILE A 344 25.26 19.74 -8.19
C ILE A 344 23.89 19.90 -7.50
N LEU A 345 23.82 19.68 -6.19
CA LEU A 345 22.60 19.80 -5.40
C LEU A 345 22.23 21.25 -5.02
N GLY A 346 22.99 22.27 -5.48
CA GLY A 346 22.71 23.66 -5.20
C GLY A 346 22.89 24.09 -3.74
N MET A 347 23.53 23.25 -2.91
CA MET A 347 23.77 23.57 -1.50
C MET A 347 24.90 24.59 -1.40
N LYS A 348 24.58 25.83 -1.01
CA LYS A 348 25.59 26.88 -0.79
C LYS A 348 26.60 26.40 0.25
N GLN A 349 27.89 26.45 -0.09
CA GLN A 349 28.99 26.15 0.82
C GLN A 349 29.01 27.16 1.97
N VAL A 350 28.35 26.88 3.06
CA VAL A 350 28.29 27.74 4.26
C VAL A 350 29.59 27.67 5.06
N ILE A 351 30.50 26.72 4.79
CA ILE A 351 31.64 26.42 5.69
C ILE A 351 32.99 27.02 5.21
N SER A 352 33.22 27.25 3.92
CA SER A 352 34.55 27.79 3.49
C SER A 352 34.66 29.30 3.65
N SER A 353 33.57 30.06 3.59
CA SER A 353 33.63 31.52 3.66
C SER A 353 33.71 32.06 5.10
N ALA A 354 32.92 31.53 6.03
CA ALA A 354 32.92 32.04 7.43
C ALA A 354 34.22 31.76 8.19
N SER A 355 34.94 30.67 7.86
CA SER A 355 36.23 30.37 8.49
C SER A 355 37.39 31.21 7.95
N SER A 356 37.34 31.54 6.65
CA SER A 356 38.33 32.41 5.99
C SER A 356 38.12 33.85 6.40
N GLU A 357 36.88 34.30 6.49
CA GLU A 357 36.54 35.69 6.84
C GLU A 357 36.83 35.99 8.32
N LYS A 358 36.48 35.05 9.24
CA LYS A 358 36.90 35.17 10.65
C LYS A 358 38.43 35.11 10.83
N LEU A 359 39.12 34.26 10.10
CA LEU A 359 40.59 34.19 10.15
C LEU A 359 41.24 35.47 9.59
N HIS A 360 40.62 36.07 8.56
CA HIS A 360 41.06 37.34 7.99
C HIS A 360 40.78 38.50 8.95
N LEU A 361 39.61 38.52 9.64
CA LEU A 361 39.28 39.49 10.66
C LEU A 361 40.21 39.38 11.88
N ILE A 362 40.45 38.17 12.42
CA ILE A 362 41.38 37.95 13.52
C ILE A 362 42.81 38.32 13.12
N LYS A 363 43.26 37.99 11.91
CA LYS A 363 44.58 38.44 11.42
C LYS A 363 44.69 39.96 11.27
N SER A 364 43.59 40.62 10.85
CA SER A 364 43.55 42.08 10.75
C SER A 364 43.54 42.74 12.12
N GLU A 365 42.80 42.19 13.11
CA GLU A 365 42.80 42.68 14.49
C GLU A 365 44.16 42.50 15.19
N ILE A 366 44.81 41.33 15.00
CA ILE A 366 46.19 41.10 15.51
C ILE A 366 47.17 42.06 14.87
N LYS A 367 47.05 42.35 13.56
CA LYS A 367 47.90 43.31 12.85
C LYS A 367 47.66 44.73 13.35
N ASN A 368 46.41 45.10 13.60
CA ASN A 368 46.07 46.42 14.15
C ASN A 368 46.53 46.59 15.61
N SER A 369 46.36 45.58 16.45
CA SER A 369 46.86 45.55 17.82
C SER A 369 48.41 45.66 17.86
N ARG A 370 49.11 44.95 16.95
CA ARG A 370 50.57 45.03 16.82
C ARG A 370 51.05 46.40 16.38
N ASN A 371 50.31 47.03 15.47
CA ASN A 371 50.61 48.39 15.03
C ASN A 371 50.30 49.44 16.15
N HIS A 372 49.30 49.21 16.97
CA HIS A 372 48.97 50.06 18.11
C HIS A 372 50.05 49.97 19.19
N ILE A 373 50.57 48.80 19.50
CA ILE A 373 51.67 48.57 20.44
C ILE A 373 52.96 49.21 19.93
N LYS A 374 53.29 49.10 18.62
CA LYS A 374 54.42 49.76 18.03
C LYS A 374 54.31 51.30 18.14
N ARG A 375 53.13 51.86 17.88
CA ARG A 375 52.91 53.33 18.00
C ARG A 375 52.96 53.81 19.46
N GLN A 376 52.60 52.98 20.44
CA GLN A 376 52.78 53.31 21.84
C GLN A 376 54.26 53.26 22.27
N GLN A 377 55.02 52.26 21.82
CA GLN A 377 56.46 52.19 22.04
C GLN A 377 57.24 53.32 21.36
N GLU A 378 56.82 53.76 20.18
CA GLU A 378 57.40 54.93 19.49
C GLU A 378 57.06 56.25 20.19
N LYS A 379 55.88 56.37 20.84
CA LYS A 379 55.51 57.53 21.66
C LYS A 379 56.24 57.57 22.97
N GLU A 380 56.45 56.46 23.66
CA GLU A 380 57.23 56.38 24.91
C GLU A 380 58.73 56.67 24.67
N THR A 381 59.25 56.33 23.51
CA THR A 381 60.66 56.69 23.11
C THR A 381 60.80 58.11 22.68
N THR A 382 59.72 58.80 22.32
CA THR A 382 59.77 60.25 21.91
C THR A 382 59.50 61.13 23.19
N GLU A 383 58.73 60.71 24.13
CA GLU A 383 58.47 61.43 25.39
C GLU A 383 59.62 61.38 26.40
N SER A 384 60.56 60.48 26.26
CA SER A 384 61.78 60.42 27.09
C SER A 384 62.90 61.42 26.60
N ARG A 385 62.65 62.27 25.64
CA ARG A 385 63.63 63.19 25.10
C ARG A 385 63.36 64.70 25.27
N GLU A 386 62.22 65.08 25.90
CA GLU A 386 61.86 66.45 26.18
C GLU A 386 61.34 66.61 27.58
N THR A 387 62.26 66.86 28.59
CA THR A 387 61.94 67.45 29.86
C THR A 387 62.85 68.63 30.14
N ILE A 388 62.35 69.82 29.94
CA ILE A 388 62.73 71.02 30.68
C ILE A 388 61.45 71.86 30.92
N PRO A 389 61.26 72.46 32.11
CA PRO A 389 59.95 72.99 32.49
C PRO A 389 59.92 74.52 32.33
N THR A 390 58.76 75.09 31.99
CA THR A 390 58.36 76.46 32.34
C THR A 390 56.81 76.57 32.49
N PRO A 391 56.28 77.61 33.25
CA PRO A 391 55.14 77.47 34.08
C PRO A 391 53.87 78.19 33.56
N ILE A 392 52.74 77.63 34.01
CA ILE A 392 51.46 78.24 34.39
C ILE A 392 50.78 79.30 33.54
N SER A 393 49.59 78.99 33.04
CA SER A 393 48.42 79.88 33.08
C SER A 393 47.13 79.09 32.94
N PRO A 394 46.03 79.43 33.67
CA PRO A 394 44.79 78.66 33.80
C PRO A 394 43.71 79.21 32.86
N ARG A 395 43.15 78.42 31.99
CA ARG A 395 41.80 78.65 31.43
C ARG A 395 41.37 77.44 30.54
N ALA A 396 40.46 76.65 31.06
CA ALA A 396 39.28 76.20 30.36
C ALA A 396 38.69 74.93 31.06
N ARG A 397 38.02 75.21 32.19
CA ARG A 397 36.91 74.36 32.60
C ARG A 397 35.78 74.64 31.62
N HIS A 398 35.37 73.69 30.86
CA HIS A 398 34.06 73.47 30.23
C HIS A 398 34.19 72.67 28.95
N LYS A 399 34.12 71.33 29.05
CA LYS A 399 33.61 70.44 28.02
C LYS A 399 33.86 68.98 28.43
N SER A 400 33.40 68.58 29.57
CA SER A 400 33.46 67.16 29.96
C SER A 400 32.16 66.67 30.58
N SER A 401 31.02 67.31 30.19
CA SER A 401 29.70 66.99 30.78
C SER A 401 28.67 66.50 29.71
N LYS A 402 29.06 66.24 28.48
CA LYS A 402 28.13 65.82 27.43
C LYS A 402 28.33 64.40 26.89
N MET A 403 29.31 63.66 27.40
CA MET A 403 29.60 62.31 26.93
C MET A 403 29.28 61.21 27.94
N ALA A 404 28.77 61.58 29.12
CA ALA A 404 28.36 60.65 30.17
C ALA A 404 26.83 60.42 30.22
N MET A 405 26.04 61.12 29.38
CA MET A 405 24.56 61.03 29.40
C MET A 405 23.98 60.26 28.20
N GLU A 406 24.82 59.76 27.29
CA GLU A 406 24.36 59.02 26.12
C GLU A 406 24.60 57.50 26.18
N MET A 407 25.16 56.98 27.28
CA MET A 407 25.34 55.55 27.52
C MET A 407 24.36 54.94 28.52
N GLN A 408 23.37 55.71 29.03
CA GLN A 408 22.36 55.21 29.99
C GLN A 408 20.98 54.93 29.38
N ASN A 409 20.76 55.12 28.07
CA ASN A 409 19.45 54.93 27.42
C ASN A 409 19.34 53.72 26.48
N LEU A 410 20.20 52.70 26.62
CA LEU A 410 20.12 51.46 25.81
C LEU A 410 20.04 50.19 26.67
N SER A 411 19.51 50.28 27.89
CA SER A 411 19.22 49.08 28.68
C SER A 411 17.81 49.16 29.26
N GLY A 412 16.82 48.91 28.45
CA GLY A 412 15.43 48.91 28.94
C GLY A 412 14.46 48.54 27.82
N SER A 413 14.43 47.34 27.41
CA SER A 413 13.21 46.72 26.86
C SER A 413 13.48 45.24 26.60
N SER A 414 13.23 44.42 27.60
CA SER A 414 13.02 42.98 27.44
C SER A 414 11.68 42.66 28.07
N SER A 415 10.63 42.70 27.25
CA SER A 415 9.29 42.31 27.66
C SER A 415 9.09 40.80 27.47
N ASN A 416 8.71 40.18 28.57
CA ASN A 416 8.17 38.86 28.73
C ASN A 416 7.09 38.48 27.66
N TYR A 417 7.28 37.36 26.98
CA TYR A 417 6.16 36.56 26.49
C TYR A 417 6.24 35.15 27.09
N GLN A 418 5.51 34.98 28.21
CA GLN A 418 5.06 33.67 28.69
C GLN A 418 3.76 33.33 27.96
N THR A 419 3.79 32.43 26.99
CA THR A 419 2.59 31.78 26.46
C THR A 419 2.29 30.54 27.28
N ARG A 420 1.25 30.68 28.07
CA ARG A 420 0.60 29.65 28.89
C ARG A 420 -0.27 28.80 27.97
N PHE A 421 0.11 27.55 27.64
CA PHE A 421 -0.79 26.57 27.04
C PHE A 421 -1.64 25.93 28.14
N GLN A 422 -2.93 26.23 28.10
CA GLN A 422 -3.99 25.55 28.85
C GLN A 422 -4.49 24.38 28.01
N TYR A 423 -4.44 23.16 28.56
CA TYR A 423 -5.17 22.00 28.04
C TYR A 423 -6.59 22.00 28.63
N PRO A 424 -7.64 21.78 27.85
CA PRO A 424 -8.97 21.52 28.36
C PRO A 424 -9.10 20.07 28.81
N ARG A 425 -9.54 19.89 30.07
CA ARG A 425 -10.07 18.61 30.57
C ARG A 425 -11.41 18.35 29.89
N GLN A 426 -11.56 17.22 29.25
CA GLN A 426 -12.87 16.62 29.00
C GLN A 426 -13.11 15.49 29.99
N ASN A 427 -14.18 15.70 30.78
CA ASN A 427 -14.87 14.65 31.51
C ASN A 427 -15.65 13.79 30.50
N THR A 428 -15.48 12.49 30.56
CA THR A 428 -16.52 11.55 30.14
C THR A 428 -16.54 10.41 31.14
N ASP A 429 -17.64 10.38 31.89
CA ASP A 429 -18.13 9.22 32.60
C ASP A 429 -18.42 8.10 31.61
N VAL A 430 -17.90 6.91 31.83
CA VAL A 430 -18.47 5.65 31.32
C VAL A 430 -18.30 4.57 32.38
N THR A 431 -19.44 4.09 32.75
CA THR A 431 -19.89 2.99 33.55
C THR A 431 -19.10 1.68 33.45
N ASP A 432 -19.05 1.04 34.61
CA ASP A 432 -18.68 -0.32 35.00
C ASP A 432 -19.03 -1.46 34.03
N ILE A 433 -18.09 -2.38 33.83
CA ILE A 433 -18.34 -3.82 33.74
C ILE A 433 -17.10 -4.56 34.30
N PRO A 434 -17.30 -5.56 35.18
CA PRO A 434 -16.24 -6.27 35.88
C PRO A 434 -15.75 -7.49 35.11
N TYR A 435 -14.44 -7.76 35.16
CA TYR A 435 -13.91 -9.09 34.89
C TYR A 435 -12.96 -9.54 35.98
N THR A 436 -13.30 -10.66 36.50
CA THR A 436 -12.67 -11.46 37.54
C THR A 436 -11.33 -12.07 37.13
N ALA A 437 -10.37 -11.92 38.00
CA ALA A 437 -9.53 -12.90 38.71
C ALA A 437 -8.65 -13.93 37.96
N HIS A 438 -7.50 -14.08 38.57
CA HIS A 438 -6.48 -15.14 38.65
C HIS A 438 -5.31 -14.95 37.68
N SER A 439 -4.07 -15.03 38.08
CA SER A 439 -3.36 -15.56 39.25
C SER A 439 -1.87 -15.16 39.17
N ASP A 440 -1.31 -14.79 40.30
CA ASP A 440 -0.03 -15.21 40.88
C ASP A 440 1.35 -15.05 40.17
N ILE A 441 2.19 -14.18 40.83
CA ILE A 441 3.54 -14.47 41.39
C ILE A 441 4.74 -14.24 40.45
N PRO A 442 5.94 -13.85 40.98
CA PRO A 442 6.33 -13.14 42.21
C PRO A 442 7.21 -11.91 42.00
N ARG A 443 7.30 -11.12 43.03
CA ARG A 443 8.31 -10.09 43.29
C ARG A 443 9.72 -10.66 43.27
N ASN A 444 10.64 -9.94 42.62
CA ASN A 444 12.01 -9.88 43.09
C ASN A 444 12.52 -8.44 42.99
N SER A 445 12.84 -7.97 44.13
CA SER A 445 13.52 -6.74 44.50
C SER A 445 14.96 -6.72 43.99
N PHE A 446 15.35 -5.66 43.31
CA PHE A 446 16.73 -5.16 43.36
C PHE A 446 16.72 -3.64 43.21
N ASN A 447 16.98 -2.98 44.33
CA ASN A 447 17.45 -1.62 44.42
C ASN A 447 18.97 -1.67 44.54
N PRO A 448 19.75 -0.81 43.94
CA PRO A 448 20.54 0.09 44.73
C PRO A 448 20.53 1.53 44.22
N GLY A 449 20.11 2.41 45.10
CA GLY A 449 20.30 3.83 44.98
C GLY A 449 21.76 4.22 45.17
N TYR A 450 22.19 5.22 44.41
CA TYR A 450 23.29 6.09 44.74
C TYR A 450 22.77 7.53 44.67
N SER A 451 22.42 8.05 45.81
CA SER A 451 22.23 9.49 46.07
C SER A 451 23.55 10.08 46.48
N TYR A 452 24.08 11.03 45.75
CA TYR A 452 25.15 11.89 46.20
C TYR A 452 24.53 13.11 46.91
N GLU A 453 24.63 13.07 48.23
CA GLU A 453 24.27 14.18 49.14
C GLU A 453 25.47 15.11 49.27
N TYR A 454 25.37 16.35 48.76
CA TYR A 454 26.31 17.43 49.07
C TYR A 454 25.90 18.06 50.39
N ARG A 455 26.66 17.75 51.45
CA ARG A 455 26.55 18.44 52.73
C ARG A 455 27.47 19.68 52.74
N TYR A 456 26.88 20.84 52.79
CA TYR A 456 27.56 22.04 53.21
C TYR A 456 27.56 22.07 54.76
N SER A 457 28.75 22.01 55.36
CA SER A 457 28.94 22.32 56.78
C SER A 457 29.65 23.67 56.90
N ASN A 458 28.92 24.69 57.29
CA ASN A 458 29.45 25.91 57.78
C ASN A 458 29.59 25.79 59.32
N ALA A 459 30.82 25.83 59.84
CA ALA A 459 31.10 26.14 61.21
C ALA A 459 32.39 26.99 61.33
N PRO A 460 32.37 28.11 61.98
CA PRO A 460 33.56 28.93 62.12
C PRO A 460 34.50 28.37 63.24
N PRO A 461 35.82 28.53 63.07
CA PRO A 461 36.80 28.08 64.10
C PRO A 461 36.88 29.07 65.23
N PRO A 462 37.25 28.60 66.46
CA PRO A 462 37.32 29.39 67.66
C PRO A 462 38.56 30.28 67.74
N ALA A 463 38.44 31.41 68.48
CA ALA A 463 39.46 32.37 68.76
C ALA A 463 40.58 31.80 69.63
N ALA A 464 41.83 32.11 69.28
CA ALA A 464 43.01 31.83 70.11
C ALA A 464 43.57 33.15 70.75
N PRO A 465 44.23 33.07 71.86
CA PRO A 465 44.48 34.21 72.81
C PRO A 465 45.63 35.12 72.42
N ALA A 466 45.57 36.32 72.88
CA ALA A 466 46.57 37.38 72.77
C ALA A 466 47.86 37.08 73.53
N SER A 467 48.99 37.45 72.99
CA SER A 467 50.28 37.56 73.69
C SER A 467 51.09 38.74 73.13
N PRO A 468 52.02 39.31 73.84
CA PRO A 468 52.24 40.77 73.95
C PRO A 468 53.26 41.34 72.97
N LEU A 469 53.22 42.64 72.82
CA LEU A 469 54.19 43.45 72.05
C LEU A 469 55.62 43.35 72.59
N PRO A 470 56.60 43.37 71.69
CA PRO A 470 57.91 43.96 71.98
C PRO A 470 58.21 45.19 71.11
N SER A 471 58.92 46.02 71.72
CA SER A 471 59.44 47.35 71.44
C SER A 471 60.15 47.53 70.06
N SER A 472 60.00 48.74 69.60
CA SER A 472 60.68 49.42 68.48
C SER A 472 62.21 49.27 68.52
N THR A 473 62.79 48.78 67.38
CA THR A 473 64.03 49.15 66.75
C THR A 473 64.48 48.08 65.73
N THR A 474 63.99 48.13 64.50
CA THR A 474 64.63 47.53 63.27
C THR A 474 63.78 47.75 62.01
N LYS A 475 63.27 48.99 61.78
CA LYS A 475 62.27 49.27 60.72
C LYS A 475 62.86 49.55 59.35
N LYS A 476 64.18 49.50 59.09
CA LYS A 476 64.70 49.76 57.73
C LYS A 476 65.21 48.59 56.93
N GLN A 477 65.64 47.51 57.52
CA GLN A 477 66.11 46.34 56.78
C GLN A 477 65.00 45.30 56.50
N THR A 478 63.88 45.32 57.22
CA THR A 478 62.75 44.38 57.02
C THR A 478 61.82 44.82 55.92
N GLN A 479 61.76 46.11 55.54
CA GLN A 479 60.88 46.58 54.41
C GLN A 479 61.44 46.22 53.04
N GLN A 480 62.78 46.22 52.83
CA GLN A 480 63.41 45.86 51.59
C GLN A 480 63.36 44.34 51.37
N LYS A 481 63.43 43.50 52.41
CA LYS A 481 63.31 42.08 52.34
C LYS A 481 61.83 41.64 52.11
N LYS A 482 60.85 42.33 52.66
CA LYS A 482 59.39 42.12 52.43
C LYS A 482 58.97 42.55 50.99
N SER A 483 59.56 43.67 50.49
CA SER A 483 59.33 44.11 49.11
C SER A 483 59.84 43.09 48.06
N ASN A 484 61.04 42.58 48.27
CA ASN A 484 61.61 41.55 47.37
C ASN A 484 60.87 40.19 47.44
N GLN A 485 60.36 39.82 48.64
CA GLN A 485 59.63 38.61 48.84
C GLN A 485 58.20 38.67 48.25
N SER A 486 57.55 39.90 48.34
CA SER A 486 56.29 40.11 47.63
C SER A 486 56.42 40.20 46.11
N ALA A 487 57.52 40.75 45.60
CA ALA A 487 57.80 40.76 44.16
C ALA A 487 58.04 39.33 43.59
N ILE A 488 58.79 38.47 44.30
CA ILE A 488 58.99 37.08 43.94
C ILE A 488 57.68 36.29 43.98
N LEU A 489 56.84 36.52 45.01
CA LEU A 489 55.53 35.89 45.13
C LEU A 489 54.58 36.33 43.99
N LEU A 490 54.60 37.61 43.62
CA LEU A 490 53.84 38.19 42.52
C LEU A 490 54.28 37.56 41.20
N GLU A 491 55.57 37.43 40.95
CA GLU A 491 56.15 36.84 39.73
C GLU A 491 55.79 35.35 39.66
N LYS A 492 55.82 34.61 40.75
CA LYS A 492 55.37 33.21 40.82
C LYS A 492 53.85 33.10 40.52
N ASN A 493 53.02 33.91 41.10
CA ASN A 493 51.57 33.94 40.81
C ASN A 493 51.30 34.34 39.35
N LEU A 494 52.01 35.28 38.77
CA LEU A 494 51.94 35.66 37.35
C LEU A 494 52.35 34.52 36.43
N SER A 495 53.37 33.75 36.80
CA SER A 495 53.82 32.58 36.03
C SER A 495 52.75 31.44 36.07
N GLU A 496 52.11 31.25 37.24
CA GLU A 496 51.00 30.25 37.38
C GLU A 496 49.77 30.66 36.61
N ILE A 497 49.37 31.95 36.64
CA ILE A 497 48.27 32.52 35.85
C ILE A 497 48.60 32.37 34.35
N ARG A 498 49.83 32.67 33.90
CA ARG A 498 50.24 32.50 32.51
C ARG A 498 50.17 31.05 32.08
N LYS A 499 50.57 30.10 32.92
CA LYS A 499 50.48 28.66 32.68
C LYS A 499 49.00 28.18 32.62
N ALA A 500 48.17 28.67 33.54
CA ALA A 500 46.72 28.36 33.55
C ALA A 500 46.04 28.92 32.28
N LEU A 501 46.35 30.16 31.89
CA LEU A 501 45.84 30.80 30.66
C LEU A 501 46.24 30.02 29.39
N LYS A 502 47.52 29.60 29.32
CA LYS A 502 48.02 28.78 28.20
C LYS A 502 47.31 27.44 28.13
N ASN A 503 47.08 26.78 29.27
CA ASN A 503 46.34 25.53 29.34
C ASN A 503 44.84 25.71 28.94
N LEU A 504 44.25 26.84 29.31
CA LEU A 504 42.87 27.17 28.92
C LEU A 504 42.79 27.42 27.40
N MET A 505 43.74 28.18 26.83
CA MET A 505 43.79 28.43 25.39
C MET A 505 44.00 27.16 24.60
N THR A 506 44.85 26.22 25.06
CA THR A 506 45.04 24.94 24.38
C THR A 506 43.76 24.10 24.42
N LYS A 507 43.04 24.03 25.54
CA LYS A 507 41.75 23.36 25.65
C LYS A 507 40.69 23.96 24.74
N ILE A 508 40.60 25.29 24.65
CA ILE A 508 39.68 26.00 23.74
C ILE A 508 40.04 25.67 22.27
N ALA A 509 41.33 25.72 21.90
CA ALA A 509 41.78 25.40 20.54
C ALA A 509 41.50 23.96 20.16
N GLU A 510 41.64 22.99 21.09
CA GLU A 510 41.28 21.60 20.87
C GLU A 510 39.76 21.42 20.71
N LYS A 511 38.94 22.09 21.51
CA LYS A 511 37.47 22.09 21.43
C LYS A 511 37.01 22.67 20.07
N ASP A 512 37.61 23.78 19.63
CA ASP A 512 37.30 24.40 18.34
C ASP A 512 37.72 23.55 17.14
N ARG A 513 38.83 22.81 17.27
CA ARG A 513 39.24 21.83 16.26
C ARG A 513 38.27 20.68 16.19
N GLY A 514 37.81 20.14 17.35
CA GLY A 514 36.79 19.10 17.45
C GLY A 514 35.46 19.55 16.81
N ASN A 515 35.03 20.76 17.12
CA ASN A 515 33.80 21.35 16.58
C ASN A 515 33.86 21.53 15.06
N ARG A 516 35.01 21.87 14.48
CA ARG A 516 35.20 21.97 13.03
C ARG A 516 35.09 20.61 12.33
N ILE A 517 35.76 19.58 12.88
CA ILE A 517 35.66 18.21 12.35
C ILE A 517 34.21 17.71 12.43
N ALA A 518 33.53 17.94 13.53
CA ALA A 518 32.14 17.61 13.70
C ALA A 518 31.23 18.27 12.66
N LYS A 519 31.44 19.55 12.36
CA LYS A 519 30.68 20.28 11.31
C LYS A 519 30.94 19.70 9.91
N GLU A 520 32.18 19.29 9.60
CA GLU A 520 32.50 18.64 8.32
C GLU A 520 31.74 17.31 8.17
N TRP A 521 31.74 16.45 9.19
CA TRP A 521 31.00 15.18 9.16
C TRP A 521 29.48 15.35 9.08
N ARG A 522 28.94 16.36 9.79
CA ARG A 522 27.51 16.70 9.69
C ARG A 522 27.14 17.16 8.27
N MET A 523 28.02 17.92 7.60
CA MET A 523 27.80 18.32 6.20
C MET A 523 27.83 17.11 5.28
N VAL A 524 28.78 16.19 5.44
CA VAL A 524 28.82 14.94 4.68
C VAL A 524 27.49 14.18 4.82
N ALA A 525 27.01 14.02 6.04
CA ALA A 525 25.74 13.33 6.32
C ALA A 525 24.55 14.01 5.62
N MET A 526 24.46 15.34 5.69
CA MET A 526 23.38 16.08 5.01
C MET A 526 23.45 16.01 3.48
N VAL A 527 24.64 16.07 2.89
CA VAL A 527 24.80 15.95 1.43
C VAL A 527 24.44 14.54 0.97
N LEU A 528 24.85 13.49 1.70
CA LEU A 528 24.47 12.11 1.40
C LEU A 528 22.96 11.90 1.50
N ASP A 529 22.33 12.46 2.52
CA ASP A 529 20.87 12.35 2.71
C ASP A 529 20.11 12.98 1.52
N ARG A 530 20.55 14.14 1.04
CA ARG A 530 19.99 14.80 -0.15
C ARG A 530 20.28 14.04 -1.44
N LEU A 531 21.47 13.44 -1.57
CA LEU A 531 21.82 12.60 -2.72
C LEU A 531 20.90 11.37 -2.76
N PHE A 532 20.73 10.68 -1.64
CA PHE A 532 19.86 9.52 -1.53
C PHE A 532 18.40 9.88 -1.80
N PHE A 533 17.93 11.04 -1.35
CA PHE A 533 16.59 11.55 -1.68
C PHE A 533 16.38 11.62 -3.19
N TRP A 534 17.28 12.24 -3.96
CA TRP A 534 17.10 12.39 -5.40
C TRP A 534 17.20 11.07 -6.16
N VAL A 535 18.14 10.19 -5.77
CA VAL A 535 18.25 8.85 -6.36
C VAL A 535 16.97 8.06 -6.10
N TYR A 536 16.49 8.07 -4.86
CA TYR A 536 15.29 7.37 -4.47
C TYR A 536 14.03 7.95 -5.16
N PHE A 537 13.96 9.28 -5.26
CA PHE A 537 12.89 9.97 -5.97
C PHE A 537 12.76 9.50 -7.42
N VAL A 538 13.87 9.44 -8.15
CA VAL A 538 13.87 8.95 -9.53
C VAL A 538 13.38 7.50 -9.60
N ILE A 539 13.85 6.62 -8.70
CA ILE A 539 13.45 5.21 -8.67
C ILE A 539 11.94 5.07 -8.39
N VAL A 540 11.41 5.80 -7.41
CA VAL A 540 9.98 5.77 -7.05
C VAL A 540 9.12 6.27 -8.21
N ILE A 541 9.51 7.37 -8.87
CA ILE A 541 8.76 7.89 -10.02
C ILE A 541 8.79 6.90 -11.19
N LEU A 542 9.98 6.36 -11.53
CA LEU A 542 10.09 5.36 -12.60
C LEU A 542 9.27 4.10 -12.30
N SER A 543 9.32 3.58 -11.07
CA SER A 543 8.54 2.42 -10.67
C SER A 543 7.03 2.70 -10.70
N GLY A 544 6.60 3.89 -10.30
CA GLY A 544 5.22 4.34 -10.39
C GLY A 544 4.72 4.49 -11.83
N LEU A 545 5.54 5.07 -12.71
CA LEU A 545 5.22 5.16 -14.14
C LEU A 545 5.08 3.77 -14.77
N ILE A 546 5.96 2.83 -14.41
CA ILE A 546 5.88 1.45 -14.86
C ILE A 546 4.59 0.78 -14.37
N LEU A 547 4.11 1.09 -13.18
CA LEU A 547 2.84 0.59 -12.65
C LEU A 547 1.63 1.11 -13.43
N LEU A 548 1.67 2.37 -13.87
CA LEU A 548 0.57 3.03 -14.58
C LEU A 548 0.53 2.73 -16.08
N LEU A 549 1.59 2.15 -16.66
CA LEU A 549 1.60 1.76 -18.06
C LEU A 549 0.52 0.68 -18.31
N PRO A 550 -0.41 0.91 -19.27
CA PRO A 550 -1.41 -0.08 -19.63
C PRO A 550 -0.73 -1.35 -20.13
N ARG A 551 -0.92 -2.45 -19.42
CA ARG A 551 -0.35 -3.76 -19.75
C ARG A 551 -1.46 -4.69 -20.17
N GLY A 552 -1.33 -5.21 -21.38
CA GLY A 552 -2.24 -6.18 -21.96
C GLY A 552 -3.42 -5.54 -22.64
N LEU A 553 -3.31 -5.39 -23.95
CA LEU A 553 -4.49 -5.38 -24.80
C LEU A 553 -5.19 -6.73 -24.60
N PRO A 554 -6.52 -6.78 -24.54
CA PRO A 554 -7.23 -8.05 -24.53
C PRO A 554 -6.74 -8.87 -25.74
N LYS A 555 -6.44 -10.17 -25.52
CA LYS A 555 -6.16 -11.07 -26.64
C LYS A 555 -7.28 -10.87 -27.65
N SER A 556 -6.94 -10.75 -28.94
CA SER A 556 -7.99 -10.65 -29.94
C SER A 556 -8.87 -11.90 -29.87
N MET A 557 -10.15 -11.75 -30.22
CA MET A 557 -11.09 -12.87 -30.24
C MET A 557 -10.54 -14.07 -31.02
N ASP A 558 -9.94 -13.79 -32.17
CA ASP A 558 -9.37 -14.82 -33.03
C ASP A 558 -8.21 -15.58 -32.37
N GLN A 559 -7.38 -14.87 -31.60
CA GLN A 559 -6.29 -15.51 -30.82
C GLN A 559 -6.83 -16.42 -29.70
N ILE A 560 -7.92 -16.03 -29.01
CA ILE A 560 -8.54 -16.86 -27.97
C ILE A 560 -9.16 -18.11 -28.60
N LEU A 561 -9.86 -17.96 -29.71
CA LEU A 561 -10.47 -19.07 -30.43
C LEU A 561 -9.43 -20.02 -31.03
N GLU A 562 -8.34 -19.50 -31.59
CA GLU A 562 -7.23 -20.33 -32.10
C GLU A 562 -6.51 -21.07 -30.96
N GLU A 563 -6.26 -20.41 -29.83
CA GLU A 563 -5.63 -21.04 -28.66
C GLU A 563 -6.50 -22.18 -28.13
N TYR A 564 -7.83 -21.96 -28.09
CA TYR A 564 -8.79 -22.99 -27.72
C TYR A 564 -8.81 -24.14 -28.75
N ALA A 565 -8.89 -23.85 -30.04
CA ALA A 565 -8.89 -24.85 -31.10
C ALA A 565 -7.61 -25.71 -31.06
N ARG A 566 -6.43 -25.10 -30.97
CA ARG A 566 -5.14 -25.82 -30.83
C ARG A 566 -5.07 -26.74 -29.61
N LYS A 567 -5.75 -26.41 -28.52
CA LYS A 567 -5.81 -27.27 -27.33
C LYS A 567 -6.63 -28.53 -27.55
N TYR A 568 -7.57 -28.49 -28.50
CA TYR A 568 -8.48 -29.59 -28.78
C TYR A 568 -8.14 -30.36 -30.10
N GLU A 569 -7.19 -29.84 -30.93
CA GLU A 569 -6.66 -30.55 -32.10
C GLU A 569 -5.50 -31.50 -31.72
N LYS A 570 -4.96 -31.41 -30.50
CA LYS A 570 -4.00 -32.35 -29.93
C LYS A 570 -4.71 -33.50 -29.20
#